data_e95b1a5b8b775fbde688b3ed9a6c7524
#
_entry.id   e95b1a5b8b775fbde688b3ed9a6c7524
#
_cell.length_a   1.000
_cell.length_b   1.000
_cell.length_c   1.000
_cell.angle_alpha   90.00
_cell.angle_beta   90.00
_cell.angle_gamma   90.00
#
_symmetry.space_group_name_H-M   'P 1'
#
loop_
_entity.id
_entity.type
_entity.pdbx_description
1 polymer ?
#
loop_
_entity_poly.entity_id
_entity_poly.type
_entity_poly.pdbx_seq_one_letter_code
_entity_poly.pdbx_strand_id
1 'polypeptide(L)'
;VLLVGTTYQVVDVLAHDEHSHRWVVTDPVATLQVDAGGDGSVHVIGAPVDRVTIEARVSDGLRATTFGHRVVDDRLEVDASCPGFGSVWCGVDYVIEVPHDTVVEIANDEGGTRVEDVRGRVEVTSSGSIDVSGLSGLVVLRSENGAVRATGLRSEVVEARSSNGSVRVASEVAPRSVIATSDNGSVEVLVPRTGDSYAVDVSSDNGSTTNEVITDPEAIRRITARSDNGSVRVAHSGS
;
A
#
# COMPACT_ATOMS: atom_id res chain seq x y z
N VAL A 1 14.40 5.71 37.46
CA VAL A 1 14.11 5.95 36.03
C VAL A 1 13.05 4.96 35.56
N LEU A 2 13.12 3.66 35.90
CA LEU A 2 12.13 2.63 35.47
C LEU A 2 10.71 2.88 36.05
N LEU A 3 10.57 3.34 37.30
CA LEU A 3 9.28 3.62 37.94
C LEU A 3 8.51 4.81 37.31
N VAL A 4 9.22 5.82 36.84
CA VAL A 4 8.60 7.00 36.17
C VAL A 4 8.04 6.64 34.82
N GLY A 5 8.72 5.78 34.05
CA GLY A 5 8.27 5.32 32.73
C GLY A 5 6.98 4.50 32.80
N THR A 6 6.87 3.58 33.77
CA THR A 6 5.67 2.74 33.96
C THR A 6 4.45 3.55 34.41
N THR A 7 4.65 4.55 35.27
CA THR A 7 3.56 5.43 35.73
C THR A 7 3.02 6.28 34.56
N TYR A 8 3.88 6.80 33.70
CA TYR A 8 3.49 7.59 32.53
C TYR A 8 2.64 6.76 31.56
N GLN A 9 3.06 5.53 31.25
CA GLN A 9 2.32 4.61 30.37
C GLN A 9 0.92 4.27 30.93
N VAL A 10 0.78 4.04 32.21
CA VAL A 10 -0.53 3.76 32.85
C VAL A 10 -1.45 4.97 32.77
N VAL A 11 -0.95 6.18 32.92
CA VAL A 11 -1.75 7.40 32.81
C VAL A 11 -2.15 7.66 31.35
N ASP A 12 -1.26 7.39 30.39
CA ASP A 12 -1.55 7.52 28.98
C ASP A 12 -2.67 6.57 28.53
N VAL A 13 -2.66 5.32 28.99
CA VAL A 13 -3.74 4.34 28.74
C VAL A 13 -5.08 4.78 29.35
N LEU A 14 -5.07 5.44 30.49
CA LEU A 14 -6.29 5.95 31.15
C LEU A 14 -6.82 7.25 30.51
N ALA A 15 -6.00 7.95 29.73
CA ALA A 15 -6.34 9.17 29.03
C ALA A 15 -6.70 8.93 27.56
N HIS A 16 -6.85 7.66 27.14
CA HIS A 16 -7.21 7.29 25.76
C HIS A 16 -8.57 7.88 25.38
N ASP A 17 -8.59 8.66 24.31
CA ASP A 17 -9.80 9.24 23.72
C ASP A 17 -9.83 8.94 22.22
N GLU A 18 -11.02 8.64 21.72
CA GLU A 18 -11.26 8.41 20.29
C GLU A 18 -12.31 9.39 19.78
N HIS A 19 -11.99 10.06 18.70
CA HIS A 19 -12.93 10.95 18.03
C HIS A 19 -12.81 10.85 16.52
N SER A 20 -13.87 11.21 15.82
CA SER A 20 -13.91 11.13 14.36
C SER A 20 -14.22 12.47 13.74
N HIS A 21 -13.57 12.72 12.59
CA HIS A 21 -13.79 13.89 11.77
C HIS A 21 -14.15 13.48 10.34
N ARG A 22 -15.00 14.28 9.70
CA ARG A 22 -15.33 14.09 8.29
C ARG A 22 -15.26 15.39 7.55
N TRP A 23 -14.59 15.39 6.40
CA TRP A 23 -14.49 16.52 5.49
C TRP A 23 -14.93 16.14 4.09
N VAL A 24 -15.50 17.11 3.38
CA VAL A 24 -15.79 17.00 1.95
C VAL A 24 -15.02 18.12 1.26
N VAL A 25 -14.05 17.73 0.44
CA VAL A 25 -13.23 18.65 -0.35
C VAL A 25 -13.95 18.91 -1.66
N THR A 26 -14.31 20.18 -1.89
CA THR A 26 -15.05 20.60 -3.09
C THR A 26 -14.14 21.14 -4.19
N ASP A 27 -12.90 21.46 -3.87
CA ASP A 27 -11.90 21.88 -4.83
C ASP A 27 -11.53 20.70 -5.76
N PRO A 28 -11.18 20.94 -7.02
CA PRO A 28 -10.71 19.91 -7.91
C PRO A 28 -9.44 19.25 -7.36
N VAL A 29 -9.42 17.91 -7.30
CA VAL A 29 -8.27 17.13 -6.83
C VAL A 29 -7.83 16.17 -7.93
N ALA A 30 -6.66 16.41 -8.51
CA ALA A 30 -6.01 15.49 -9.44
C ALA A 30 -5.05 14.52 -8.73
N THR A 31 -4.46 14.95 -7.61
CA THR A 31 -3.51 14.15 -6.83
C THR A 31 -3.91 14.13 -5.36
N LEU A 32 -3.98 12.94 -4.78
CA LEU A 32 -4.04 12.73 -3.33
C LEU A 32 -2.65 12.33 -2.83
N GLN A 33 -2.12 13.09 -1.89
CA GLN A 33 -0.92 12.75 -1.13
C GLN A 33 -1.28 12.53 0.33
N VAL A 34 -0.94 11.37 0.88
CA VAL A 34 -1.15 11.02 2.29
C VAL A 34 0.20 10.78 2.94
N ASP A 35 0.44 11.47 4.06
CA ASP A 35 1.61 11.29 4.92
C ASP A 35 1.10 10.96 6.32
N ALA A 36 0.98 9.65 6.62
CA ALA A 36 0.42 9.15 7.85
C ALA A 36 1.54 8.63 8.77
N GLY A 37 1.94 9.46 9.73
CA GLY A 37 2.87 9.07 10.80
C GLY A 37 2.14 8.42 11.98
N GLY A 38 2.74 7.35 12.55
CA GLY A 38 2.19 6.59 13.67
C GLY A 38 1.46 5.31 13.26
N ASP A 39 0.69 4.73 14.20
CA ASP A 39 0.08 3.39 14.05
C ASP A 39 -1.21 3.36 13.21
N GLY A 40 -1.61 4.48 12.62
CA GLY A 40 -2.87 4.61 11.89
C GLY A 40 -2.89 3.90 10.53
N SER A 41 -4.05 3.46 10.11
CA SER A 41 -4.26 2.84 8.81
C SER A 41 -4.75 3.85 7.76
N VAL A 42 -4.41 3.59 6.49
CA VAL A 42 -4.88 4.40 5.35
C VAL A 42 -5.67 3.53 4.39
N HIS A 43 -6.94 3.87 4.17
CA HIS A 43 -7.79 3.22 3.19
C HIS A 43 -8.28 4.23 2.15
N VAL A 44 -7.84 4.07 0.90
CA VAL A 44 -8.26 4.90 -0.24
C VAL A 44 -9.15 4.10 -1.16
N ILE A 45 -10.30 4.66 -1.52
CA ILE A 45 -11.31 4.03 -2.36
C ILE A 45 -11.58 4.92 -3.57
N GLY A 46 -11.30 4.41 -4.76
CA GLY A 46 -11.73 5.03 -6.01
C GLY A 46 -13.22 4.83 -6.22
N ALA A 47 -13.96 5.88 -6.56
CA ALA A 47 -15.40 5.84 -6.73
C ALA A 47 -15.86 6.75 -7.88
N PRO A 48 -17.08 6.56 -8.42
CA PRO A 48 -17.65 7.44 -9.43
C PRO A 48 -18.20 8.74 -8.80
N VAL A 49 -17.32 9.47 -8.13
CA VAL A 49 -17.62 10.73 -7.43
C VAL A 49 -16.86 11.88 -8.08
N ASP A 50 -17.34 13.12 -7.84
CA ASP A 50 -16.71 14.36 -8.30
C ASP A 50 -15.97 15.12 -7.18
N ARG A 51 -16.01 14.61 -5.96
CA ARG A 51 -15.44 15.22 -4.76
C ARG A 51 -14.68 14.19 -3.95
N VAL A 52 -13.74 14.67 -3.14
CA VAL A 52 -13.05 13.83 -2.19
C VAL A 52 -13.73 13.91 -0.83
N THR A 53 -13.98 12.76 -0.22
CA THR A 53 -14.43 12.66 1.18
C THR A 53 -13.32 12.06 2.03
N ILE A 54 -13.02 12.70 3.15
CA ILE A 54 -12.02 12.22 4.11
C ILE A 54 -12.75 11.92 5.42
N GLU A 55 -12.62 10.72 5.92
CA GLU A 55 -13.00 10.35 7.28
C GLU A 55 -11.73 10.00 8.06
N ALA A 56 -11.53 10.66 9.19
CA ALA A 56 -10.42 10.41 10.10
C ALA A 56 -10.95 9.95 11.45
N ARG A 57 -10.50 8.81 11.93
CA ARG A 57 -10.67 8.36 13.29
C ARG A 57 -9.36 8.54 14.02
N VAL A 58 -9.36 9.38 15.02
CA VAL A 58 -8.17 9.81 15.75
C VAL A 58 -8.14 9.12 17.10
N SER A 59 -7.00 8.53 17.42
CA SER A 59 -6.70 7.95 18.73
C SER A 59 -5.65 8.82 19.42
N ASP A 60 -6.04 9.42 20.53
CA ASP A 60 -5.20 10.29 21.35
C ASP A 60 -4.88 9.64 22.69
N GLY A 61 -3.64 9.85 23.17
CA GLY A 61 -3.23 9.59 24.52
C GLY A 61 -3.14 10.88 25.34
N LEU A 62 -2.15 11.00 26.22
CA LEU A 62 -1.90 12.23 26.99
C LEU A 62 -1.52 13.45 26.13
N ARG A 63 -1.13 13.23 24.90
CA ARG A 63 -0.82 14.27 23.92
C ARG A 63 -1.68 14.08 22.69
N ALA A 64 -2.26 15.17 22.24
CA ALA A 64 -3.09 15.18 21.04
C ALA A 64 -2.27 14.87 19.78
N THR A 65 -2.82 14.02 18.92
CA THR A 65 -2.33 13.76 17.58
C THR A 65 -2.54 14.99 16.71
N THR A 66 -1.55 15.37 15.92
CA THR A 66 -1.71 16.42 14.91
C THR A 66 -2.13 15.78 13.61
N PHE A 67 -3.24 16.24 13.04
CA PHE A 67 -3.75 15.73 11.78
C PHE A 67 -4.51 16.83 11.02
N GLY A 68 -4.56 16.70 9.70
CA GLY A 68 -5.25 17.68 8.90
C GLY A 68 -5.23 17.40 7.41
N HIS A 69 -5.75 18.34 6.66
CA HIS A 69 -5.67 18.33 5.20
C HIS A 69 -5.57 19.75 4.65
N ARG A 70 -4.97 19.88 3.48
CA ARG A 70 -4.94 21.13 2.72
C ARG A 70 -4.96 20.85 1.22
N VAL A 71 -5.51 21.77 0.45
CA VAL A 71 -5.45 21.73 -1.00
C VAL A 71 -4.48 22.81 -1.47
N VAL A 72 -3.50 22.41 -2.27
CA VAL A 72 -2.54 23.31 -2.92
C VAL A 72 -2.60 23.03 -4.40
N ASP A 73 -3.08 23.99 -5.18
CA ASP A 73 -3.40 23.82 -6.59
C ASP A 73 -4.45 22.70 -6.78
N ASP A 74 -4.10 21.58 -7.39
CA ASP A 74 -4.95 20.38 -7.58
C ASP A 74 -4.46 19.17 -6.76
N ARG A 75 -3.56 19.41 -5.78
CA ARG A 75 -3.04 18.39 -4.86
C ARG A 75 -3.72 18.52 -3.50
N LEU A 76 -4.37 17.46 -3.07
CA LEU A 76 -4.86 17.31 -1.71
C LEU A 76 -3.79 16.62 -0.87
N GLU A 77 -3.27 17.33 0.11
CA GLU A 77 -2.35 16.81 1.10
C GLU A 77 -3.11 16.48 2.38
N VAL A 78 -2.96 15.25 2.86
CA VAL A 78 -3.53 14.74 4.11
C VAL A 78 -2.37 14.29 4.98
N ASP A 79 -2.26 14.81 6.19
CA ASP A 79 -1.16 14.53 7.08
C ASP A 79 -1.63 14.11 8.48
N ALA A 80 -0.86 13.22 9.10
CA ALA A 80 -0.96 12.90 10.50
C ALA A 80 0.43 12.76 11.11
N SER A 81 0.62 13.26 12.31
CA SER A 81 1.85 13.10 13.04
C SER A 81 1.62 12.86 14.52
N CYS A 82 2.39 11.94 15.05
CA CYS A 82 2.41 11.61 16.46
C CYS A 82 3.39 12.51 17.20
N PRO A 83 3.02 13.07 18.38
CA PRO A 83 3.97 13.76 19.21
C PRO A 83 5.04 12.78 19.69
N GLY A 84 6.34 13.13 19.49
CA GLY A 84 7.46 12.24 19.83
C GLY A 84 7.41 11.73 21.27
N PHE A 85 8.26 10.80 21.58
CA PHE A 85 8.49 10.07 22.82
C PHE A 85 7.41 10.15 23.94
N GLY A 86 6.78 9.01 24.22
CA GLY A 86 5.94 8.82 25.43
C GLY A 86 4.44 8.69 25.21
N SER A 87 3.93 8.76 23.99
CA SER A 87 2.55 8.37 23.69
C SER A 87 2.50 6.90 23.29
N VAL A 88 1.69 6.11 23.99
CA VAL A 88 1.40 4.70 23.64
C VAL A 88 0.24 4.63 22.65
N TRP A 89 -0.63 5.62 22.67
CA TRP A 89 -1.80 5.75 21.80
C TRP A 89 -1.63 6.99 20.93
N CYS A 90 -1.30 6.79 19.69
CA CYS A 90 -1.25 7.86 18.69
C CYS A 90 -1.39 7.26 17.30
N GLY A 91 -2.48 7.56 16.65
CA GLY A 91 -2.73 7.14 15.29
C GLY A 91 -3.95 7.81 14.70
N VAL A 92 -4.00 7.87 13.39
CA VAL A 92 -5.17 8.34 12.65
C VAL A 92 -5.50 7.31 11.58
N ASP A 93 -6.68 6.69 11.71
CA ASP A 93 -7.21 5.85 10.66
C ASP A 93 -7.94 6.73 9.64
N TYR A 94 -7.46 6.74 8.43
CA TYR A 94 -8.07 7.45 7.32
C TYR A 94 -8.87 6.52 6.41
N VAL A 95 -10.10 6.93 6.07
CA VAL A 95 -10.86 6.42 4.94
C VAL A 95 -11.11 7.56 3.97
N ILE A 96 -10.55 7.46 2.76
CA ILE A 96 -10.57 8.55 1.77
C ILE A 96 -11.21 8.04 0.49
N GLU A 97 -12.36 8.60 0.13
CA GLU A 97 -13.04 8.34 -1.14
C GLU A 97 -12.62 9.39 -2.16
N VAL A 98 -12.12 8.95 -3.33
CA VAL A 98 -11.59 9.81 -4.39
C VAL A 98 -12.22 9.48 -5.75
N PRO A 99 -12.23 10.41 -6.72
CA PRO A 99 -12.53 10.07 -8.11
C PRO A 99 -11.61 8.97 -8.63
N HIS A 100 -12.12 8.04 -9.45
CA HIS A 100 -11.33 6.91 -9.96
C HIS A 100 -10.00 7.27 -10.60
N ASP A 101 -9.92 8.42 -11.29
CA ASP A 101 -8.73 8.82 -12.06
C ASP A 101 -7.70 9.61 -11.24
N THR A 102 -7.92 9.76 -9.93
CA THR A 102 -7.00 10.46 -9.02
C THR A 102 -5.65 9.73 -8.95
N VAL A 103 -4.56 10.48 -9.03
CA VAL A 103 -3.21 9.99 -8.70
C VAL A 103 -3.11 9.87 -7.19
N VAL A 104 -2.64 8.72 -6.68
CA VAL A 104 -2.57 8.44 -5.24
C VAL A 104 -1.12 8.16 -4.84
N GLU A 105 -0.62 8.96 -3.89
CA GLU A 105 0.72 8.86 -3.31
C GLU A 105 0.58 8.72 -1.79
N ILE A 106 1.01 7.60 -1.23
CA ILE A 106 0.88 7.32 0.21
C ILE A 106 2.24 6.99 0.80
N ALA A 107 2.58 7.70 1.88
CA ALA A 107 3.61 7.33 2.83
C ALA A 107 2.92 7.01 4.16
N ASN A 108 3.10 5.78 4.68
CA ASN A 108 2.50 5.34 5.94
C ASN A 108 3.56 4.64 6.79
N ASP A 109 3.78 5.12 8.02
CA ASP A 109 4.89 4.62 8.84
C ASP A 109 4.65 3.19 9.33
N GLU A 110 3.59 2.90 10.08
CA GLU A 110 3.45 1.59 10.74
C GLU A 110 2.15 0.85 10.43
N GLY A 111 1.07 1.56 10.16
CA GLY A 111 -0.25 0.96 9.91
C GLY A 111 -0.39 0.27 8.56
N GLY A 112 -1.49 -0.43 8.39
CA GLY A 112 -1.83 -1.05 7.11
C GLY A 112 -2.31 -0.03 6.08
N THR A 113 -1.94 -0.23 4.82
CA THR A 113 -2.41 0.59 3.71
C THR A 113 -3.25 -0.23 2.75
N ARG A 114 -4.46 0.27 2.44
CA ARG A 114 -5.37 -0.33 1.45
C ARG A 114 -5.73 0.67 0.37
N VAL A 115 -5.68 0.26 -0.90
CA VAL A 115 -6.12 1.08 -2.04
C VAL A 115 -6.98 0.25 -2.98
N GLU A 116 -8.19 0.72 -3.28
CA GLU A 116 -9.17 -0.01 -4.07
C GLU A 116 -9.71 0.83 -5.22
N ASP A 117 -9.92 0.21 -6.39
CA ASP A 117 -10.65 0.73 -7.55
C ASP A 117 -10.14 2.08 -8.12
N VAL A 118 -8.84 2.37 -7.99
CA VAL A 118 -8.19 3.56 -8.55
C VAL A 118 -7.65 3.26 -9.95
N ARG A 119 -7.90 4.17 -10.89
CA ARG A 119 -7.41 4.10 -12.28
C ARG A 119 -6.18 4.98 -12.53
N GLY A 120 -5.98 6.00 -11.71
CA GLY A 120 -4.78 6.83 -11.71
C GLY A 120 -3.54 6.05 -11.30
N ARG A 121 -2.38 6.69 -11.36
CA ARG A 121 -1.14 6.14 -10.80
C ARG A 121 -1.31 5.95 -9.29
N VAL A 122 -0.83 4.83 -8.76
CA VAL A 122 -0.79 4.54 -7.33
C VAL A 122 0.65 4.26 -6.92
N GLU A 123 1.16 5.03 -5.97
CA GLU A 123 2.46 4.80 -5.33
C GLU A 123 2.27 4.74 -3.82
N VAL A 124 2.69 3.62 -3.20
CA VAL A 124 2.59 3.38 -1.77
C VAL A 124 3.95 2.99 -1.22
N THR A 125 4.39 3.70 -0.20
CA THR A 125 5.53 3.32 0.65
C THR A 125 5.03 3.19 2.08
N SER A 126 5.31 2.04 2.71
CA SER A 126 4.86 1.76 4.08
C SER A 126 5.84 0.84 4.79
N SER A 127 5.96 0.96 6.11
CA SER A 127 6.61 -0.10 6.89
C SER A 127 5.67 -1.26 7.21
N GLY A 128 4.35 -1.02 7.17
CA GLY A 128 3.29 -2.01 7.39
C GLY A 128 2.88 -2.78 6.12
N SER A 129 1.77 -3.51 6.21
CA SER A 129 1.22 -4.25 5.07
C SER A 129 0.56 -3.35 4.04
N ILE A 130 0.67 -3.73 2.78
CA ILE A 130 0.03 -3.06 1.64
C ILE A 130 -0.91 -4.04 0.95
N ASP A 131 -2.19 -3.69 0.86
CA ASP A 131 -3.21 -4.45 0.14
C ASP A 131 -3.88 -3.56 -0.91
N VAL A 132 -3.73 -3.90 -2.18
CA VAL A 132 -4.36 -3.12 -3.26
C VAL A 132 -5.19 -4.00 -4.17
N SER A 133 -6.32 -3.48 -4.65
CA SER A 133 -7.19 -4.22 -5.55
C SER A 133 -7.88 -3.34 -6.59
N GLY A 134 -8.20 -3.94 -7.75
CA GLY A 134 -8.96 -3.28 -8.81
C GLY A 134 -8.26 -2.12 -9.52
N LEU A 135 -6.92 -2.02 -9.40
CA LEU A 135 -6.15 -0.91 -9.97
C LEU A 135 -5.90 -1.10 -11.48
N SER A 136 -5.84 0.00 -12.23
CA SER A 136 -5.56 -0.03 -13.68
C SER A 136 -4.47 0.93 -14.16
N GLY A 137 -4.05 1.91 -13.35
CA GLY A 137 -2.91 2.79 -13.63
C GLY A 137 -1.55 2.13 -13.40
N LEU A 138 -0.48 2.91 -13.41
CA LEU A 138 0.84 2.49 -12.96
C LEU A 138 0.80 2.20 -11.46
N VAL A 139 1.31 1.05 -11.02
CA VAL A 139 1.32 0.64 -9.61
C VAL A 139 2.75 0.46 -9.13
N VAL A 140 3.10 1.15 -8.04
CA VAL A 140 4.40 1.04 -7.37
C VAL A 140 4.17 0.88 -5.86
N LEU A 141 4.54 -0.27 -5.32
CA LEU A 141 4.30 -0.65 -3.92
C LEU A 141 5.63 -1.02 -3.25
N ARG A 142 5.92 -0.39 -2.11
CA ARG A 142 7.14 -0.67 -1.32
C ARG A 142 6.77 -0.81 0.14
N SER A 143 7.07 -1.97 0.71
CA SER A 143 6.96 -2.22 2.15
C SER A 143 8.32 -2.59 2.75
N GLU A 144 8.56 -2.16 3.98
CA GLU A 144 9.76 -2.61 4.72
C GLU A 144 9.51 -3.94 5.45
N ASN A 145 8.40 -4.05 6.19
CA ASN A 145 8.16 -5.18 7.09
C ASN A 145 6.89 -5.97 6.78
N GLY A 146 5.94 -5.38 6.08
CA GLY A 146 4.65 -5.97 5.80
C GLY A 146 4.59 -6.77 4.51
N ALA A 147 3.58 -7.61 4.38
CA ALA A 147 3.27 -8.25 3.11
C ALA A 147 2.69 -7.25 2.10
N VAL A 148 3.04 -7.42 0.83
CA VAL A 148 2.47 -6.67 -0.28
C VAL A 148 1.55 -7.59 -1.07
N ARG A 149 0.26 -7.27 -1.11
CA ARG A 149 -0.75 -7.98 -1.88
C ARG A 149 -1.40 -7.04 -2.90
N ALA A 150 -1.31 -7.40 -4.16
CA ALA A 150 -1.90 -6.66 -5.26
C ALA A 150 -2.74 -7.61 -6.11
N THR A 151 -4.07 -7.43 -6.12
CA THR A 151 -5.01 -8.37 -6.73
C THR A 151 -6.00 -7.67 -7.67
N GLY A 152 -6.58 -8.43 -8.61
CA GLY A 152 -7.56 -7.87 -9.54
C GLY A 152 -7.00 -6.75 -10.44
N LEU A 153 -5.68 -6.78 -10.70
CA LEU A 153 -5.01 -5.70 -11.42
C LEU A 153 -5.29 -5.75 -12.91
N ARG A 154 -5.55 -4.56 -13.47
CA ARG A 154 -5.64 -4.31 -14.92
C ARG A 154 -4.51 -3.41 -15.41
N SER A 155 -3.54 -3.18 -14.55
CA SER A 155 -2.36 -2.35 -14.76
C SER A 155 -1.40 -2.96 -15.79
N GLU A 156 -0.89 -2.15 -16.70
CA GLU A 156 0.16 -2.58 -17.62
C GLU A 156 1.52 -2.74 -16.95
N VAL A 157 1.80 -1.92 -15.93
CA VAL A 157 3.09 -1.90 -15.24
C VAL A 157 2.84 -1.97 -13.75
N VAL A 158 3.48 -2.96 -13.11
CA VAL A 158 3.39 -3.21 -11.67
C VAL A 158 4.79 -3.42 -11.11
N GLU A 159 5.14 -2.66 -10.07
CA GLU A 159 6.32 -2.86 -9.24
C GLU A 159 5.87 -3.08 -7.80
N ALA A 160 6.23 -4.21 -7.21
CA ALA A 160 5.87 -4.57 -5.85
C ALA A 160 7.10 -5.12 -5.12
N ARG A 161 7.46 -4.51 -4.00
CA ARG A 161 8.65 -4.87 -3.21
C ARG A 161 8.32 -4.95 -1.74
N SER A 162 8.94 -5.92 -1.06
CA SER A 162 8.98 -5.97 0.40
C SER A 162 10.35 -6.40 0.88
N SER A 163 10.85 -5.83 1.97
CA SER A 163 12.11 -6.34 2.56
C SER A 163 11.85 -7.57 3.43
N ASN A 164 10.80 -7.58 4.27
CA ASN A 164 10.57 -8.68 5.22
C ASN A 164 9.22 -9.40 5.07
N GLY A 165 8.45 -9.11 4.06
CA GLY A 165 7.14 -9.71 3.84
C GLY A 165 7.02 -10.43 2.50
N SER A 166 6.01 -11.27 2.36
CA SER A 166 5.70 -11.90 1.08
C SER A 166 5.12 -10.89 0.09
N VAL A 167 5.40 -11.09 -1.20
CA VAL A 167 4.85 -10.29 -2.29
C VAL A 167 3.97 -11.17 -3.17
N ARG A 168 2.70 -10.75 -3.34
CA ARG A 168 1.76 -11.41 -4.25
C ARG A 168 1.18 -10.39 -5.23
N VAL A 169 1.36 -10.64 -6.51
CA VAL A 169 0.78 -9.85 -7.61
C VAL A 169 -0.12 -10.75 -8.45
N ALA A 170 -1.39 -10.38 -8.59
CA ALA A 170 -2.36 -11.11 -9.41
C ALA A 170 -3.07 -10.17 -10.38
N SER A 171 -2.85 -10.38 -11.67
CA SER A 171 -3.38 -9.56 -12.76
C SER A 171 -4.57 -10.26 -13.44
N GLU A 172 -5.61 -9.49 -13.76
CA GLU A 172 -6.76 -9.92 -14.57
C GLU A 172 -6.52 -9.75 -16.07
N VAL A 173 -5.65 -8.82 -16.44
CA VAL A 173 -5.24 -8.56 -17.82
C VAL A 173 -3.75 -8.83 -17.94
N ALA A 174 -3.30 -9.32 -19.08
CA ALA A 174 -1.89 -9.63 -19.32
C ALA A 174 -1.02 -8.36 -19.20
N PRO A 175 -0.21 -8.21 -18.15
CA PRO A 175 0.59 -7.02 -17.93
C PRO A 175 1.74 -6.94 -18.94
N ARG A 176 2.20 -5.73 -19.21
CA ARG A 176 3.42 -5.47 -20.01
C ARG A 176 4.68 -5.71 -19.19
N SER A 177 4.67 -5.28 -17.93
CA SER A 177 5.82 -5.43 -17.03
C SER A 177 5.37 -5.68 -15.60
N VAL A 178 5.91 -6.72 -14.98
CA VAL A 178 5.78 -6.99 -13.55
C VAL A 178 7.17 -7.14 -12.95
N ILE A 179 7.44 -6.37 -11.89
CA ILE A 179 8.62 -6.55 -11.04
C ILE A 179 8.09 -6.85 -9.63
N ALA A 180 8.36 -8.05 -9.13
CA ALA A 180 7.97 -8.47 -7.79
C ALA A 180 9.20 -9.00 -7.05
N THR A 181 9.56 -8.38 -5.93
CA THR A 181 10.78 -8.75 -5.19
C THR A 181 10.55 -8.78 -3.69
N SER A 182 11.23 -9.71 -3.01
CA SER A 182 11.29 -9.75 -1.55
C SER A 182 12.68 -10.17 -1.10
N ASP A 183 13.19 -9.56 -0.02
CA ASP A 183 14.45 -10.02 0.57
C ASP A 183 14.17 -11.25 1.46
N ASN A 184 13.14 -11.20 2.31
CA ASN A 184 12.83 -12.27 3.28
C ASN A 184 11.36 -12.75 3.21
N GLY A 185 10.89 -13.14 2.05
CA GLY A 185 9.53 -13.63 1.88
C GLY A 185 9.30 -14.29 0.54
N SER A 186 8.22 -15.04 0.42
CA SER A 186 7.86 -15.66 -0.86
C SER A 186 7.33 -14.63 -1.84
N VAL A 187 7.62 -14.85 -3.13
CA VAL A 187 7.11 -14.01 -4.22
C VAL A 187 6.20 -14.86 -5.12
N GLU A 188 4.99 -14.38 -5.35
CA GLU A 188 4.04 -15.02 -6.25
C GLU A 188 3.50 -14.02 -7.27
N VAL A 189 3.64 -14.35 -8.56
CA VAL A 189 3.09 -13.58 -9.68
C VAL A 189 2.10 -14.45 -10.43
N LEU A 190 0.85 -14.00 -10.50
CA LEU A 190 -0.25 -14.67 -11.18
C LEU A 190 -0.70 -13.82 -12.37
N VAL A 191 -0.70 -14.39 -13.55
CA VAL A 191 -1.16 -13.73 -14.79
C VAL A 191 -2.32 -14.51 -15.42
N PRO A 192 -3.20 -13.85 -16.19
CA PRO A 192 -4.32 -14.53 -16.82
C PRO A 192 -3.85 -15.55 -17.87
N ARG A 193 -4.67 -16.55 -18.14
CA ARG A 193 -4.41 -17.56 -19.16
C ARG A 193 -4.92 -17.10 -20.52
N THR A 194 -4.19 -16.19 -21.14
CA THR A 194 -4.57 -15.56 -22.43
C THR A 194 -3.78 -16.09 -23.63
N GLY A 195 -2.80 -16.98 -23.41
CA GLY A 195 -1.90 -17.47 -24.45
C GLY A 195 -0.72 -16.52 -24.75
N ASP A 196 -0.60 -15.42 -24.01
CA ASP A 196 0.56 -14.52 -24.11
C ASP A 196 1.84 -15.20 -23.60
N SER A 197 2.97 -14.90 -24.23
CA SER A 197 4.31 -15.28 -23.75
C SER A 197 4.96 -14.12 -23.02
N TYR A 198 5.88 -14.46 -22.14
CA TYR A 198 6.63 -13.51 -21.30
C TYR A 198 8.14 -13.79 -21.36
N ALA A 199 8.94 -12.73 -21.39
CA ALA A 199 10.36 -12.83 -21.02
C ALA A 199 10.40 -12.90 -19.46
N VAL A 200 10.67 -14.10 -18.92
CA VAL A 200 10.58 -14.36 -17.48
C VAL A 200 11.97 -14.50 -16.87
N ASP A 201 12.20 -13.73 -15.81
CA ASP A 201 13.39 -13.82 -14.94
C ASP A 201 12.93 -14.17 -13.53
N VAL A 202 13.15 -15.43 -13.13
CA VAL A 202 12.76 -15.97 -11.81
C VAL A 202 14.02 -16.46 -11.11
N SER A 203 14.25 -15.93 -9.91
CA SER A 203 15.40 -16.35 -9.09
C SER A 203 15.07 -16.38 -7.60
N SER A 204 15.75 -17.26 -6.88
CA SER A 204 15.79 -17.28 -5.43
C SER A 204 17.20 -17.75 -5.00
N ASP A 205 17.76 -17.04 -3.99
CA ASP A 205 19.07 -17.45 -3.46
C ASP A 205 18.92 -18.64 -2.48
N ASN A 206 17.90 -18.60 -1.62
CA ASN A 206 17.63 -19.62 -0.61
C ASN A 206 16.16 -20.08 -0.66
N GLY A 207 15.73 -20.66 -1.78
CA GLY A 207 14.38 -21.14 -1.95
C GLY A 207 14.18 -21.87 -3.27
N SER A 208 12.94 -22.30 -3.52
CA SER A 208 12.57 -22.93 -4.78
C SER A 208 12.01 -21.92 -5.77
N THR A 209 12.23 -22.17 -7.06
CA THR A 209 11.66 -21.38 -8.14
C THR A 209 10.73 -22.24 -8.99
N THR A 210 9.57 -21.70 -9.37
CA THR A 210 8.61 -22.36 -10.25
C THR A 210 8.09 -21.36 -11.29
N ASN A 211 8.15 -21.76 -12.56
CA ASN A 211 7.56 -21.00 -13.65
C ASN A 211 6.62 -21.90 -14.48
N GLU A 212 5.35 -21.52 -14.53
CA GLU A 212 4.28 -22.25 -15.20
C GLU A 212 3.68 -21.47 -16.39
N VAL A 213 4.25 -20.31 -16.74
CA VAL A 213 3.76 -19.49 -17.87
C VAL A 213 4.59 -19.76 -19.14
N ILE A 214 4.02 -19.44 -20.30
CA ILE A 214 4.69 -19.57 -21.60
C ILE A 214 5.84 -18.57 -21.64
N THR A 215 7.07 -19.07 -21.80
CA THR A 215 8.28 -18.24 -21.79
C THR A 215 8.85 -18.06 -23.20
N ASP A 216 9.14 -16.83 -23.56
CA ASP A 216 9.86 -16.43 -24.76
C ASP A 216 10.80 -15.28 -24.42
N PRO A 217 12.13 -15.44 -24.54
CA PRO A 217 13.08 -14.38 -24.20
C PRO A 217 12.91 -13.08 -25.01
N GLU A 218 12.34 -13.18 -26.21
CA GLU A 218 12.10 -12.03 -27.10
C GLU A 218 10.70 -11.41 -26.89
N ALA A 219 9.90 -11.93 -25.95
CA ALA A 219 8.59 -11.38 -25.68
C ALA A 219 8.66 -9.93 -25.20
N ILE A 220 7.71 -9.12 -25.69
CA ILE A 220 7.57 -7.71 -25.26
C ILE A 220 7.08 -7.55 -23.82
N ARG A 221 6.41 -8.59 -23.30
CA ARG A 221 5.92 -8.65 -21.93
C ARG A 221 7.02 -9.23 -21.04
N ARG A 222 7.23 -8.62 -19.88
CA ARG A 222 8.32 -9.02 -18.99
C ARG A 222 7.83 -9.29 -17.58
N ILE A 223 8.32 -10.37 -16.98
CA ILE A 223 8.11 -10.67 -15.56
C ILE A 223 9.48 -10.87 -14.91
N THR A 224 9.77 -10.10 -13.87
CA THR A 224 10.91 -10.29 -12.98
C THR A 224 10.37 -10.62 -11.59
N ALA A 225 10.65 -11.81 -11.09
CA ALA A 225 10.22 -12.27 -9.77
C ALA A 225 11.43 -12.82 -9.01
N ARG A 226 11.78 -12.22 -7.87
CA ARG A 226 13.00 -12.56 -7.12
C ARG A 226 12.76 -12.58 -5.63
N SER A 227 13.46 -13.49 -4.95
CA SER A 227 13.57 -13.53 -3.50
C SER A 227 14.98 -13.93 -3.09
N ASP A 228 15.50 -13.32 -2.02
CA ASP A 228 16.75 -13.81 -1.44
C ASP A 228 16.46 -15.03 -0.55
N ASN A 229 15.44 -14.95 0.33
CA ASN A 229 15.10 -16.00 1.28
C ASN A 229 13.60 -16.38 1.20
N GLY A 230 13.20 -17.05 0.14
CA GLY A 230 11.82 -17.50 -0.03
C GLY A 230 11.57 -18.15 -1.38
N SER A 231 10.45 -18.84 -1.50
CA SER A 231 10.06 -19.45 -2.77
C SER A 231 9.52 -18.41 -3.74
N VAL A 232 9.83 -18.57 -5.03
CA VAL A 232 9.34 -17.72 -6.10
C VAL A 232 8.51 -18.54 -7.07
N ARG A 233 7.27 -18.08 -7.31
CA ARG A 233 6.35 -18.73 -8.25
C ARG A 233 5.78 -17.73 -9.25
N VAL A 234 5.86 -18.08 -10.53
CA VAL A 234 5.16 -17.38 -11.62
C VAL A 234 4.20 -18.39 -12.28
N ALA A 235 2.90 -18.10 -12.26
CA ALA A 235 1.89 -19.03 -12.71
C ALA A 235 0.69 -18.32 -13.35
N HIS A 236 -0.24 -19.12 -13.89
CA HIS A 236 -1.53 -18.62 -14.32
C HIS A 236 -2.52 -18.53 -13.16
N SER A 237 -3.40 -17.53 -13.20
CA SER A 237 -4.51 -17.40 -12.25
C SER A 237 -5.42 -18.64 -12.36
N GLY A 238 -5.79 -19.28 -11.22
CA GLY A 238 -6.64 -20.46 -11.18
C GLY A 238 -5.92 -21.79 -11.43
N SER A 239 -4.59 -21.83 -11.35
CA SER A 239 -3.79 -23.06 -11.33
C SER A 239 -3.55 -23.58 -9.92
#